data_98ed951d922ce4666dd70c563798d363
#
_entry.id   98ed951d922ce4666dd70c563798d363
#
_cell.length_a   1.000
_cell.length_b   1.000
_cell.length_c   1.000
_cell.angle_alpha   90.00
_cell.angle_beta   90.00
_cell.angle_gamma   90.00
#
_symmetry.space_group_name_H-M   'P 1'
#
loop_
_entity.id
_entity.type
_entity.pdbx_description
1 polymer ?
#
loop_
_entity_poly.entity_id
_entity_poly.type
_entity_poly.pdbx_seq_one_letter_code
_entity_poly.pdbx_strand_id
1 'polypeptide(L)'
;MTSKRVIFPALLLLACLVFLSLWSAPLVAQNNADREEWIPLFNGKDLNDWIIKIRRHEVGENFGDTFRVNNGMIQVRYDKYTAFDDQFGHLFYKQPFSHYRLRVEYRFVGEQAPGAPTWATRNSGAMLHSQDPRTMPAGQDFPISIEFQFLGGLSNGMARTTGNMCSPGTNIVYDGKLTTQHCINSTSDTFNGDQWVVAEAIVLGDKKITHLINGKTVIEYSGPQVGGGSVSGHNPAVKQDGKLLTEGFIALQGESHPVDFRKVELLNLKGCMNPAASNYKRYYVEPDPASCK
;
A
#
# COMPACT_ATOMS: atom_id res chain seq x y z
N MET A 1 98.37 18.12 -32.50
CA MET A 1 97.18 18.27 -31.70
C MET A 1 96.02 17.55 -32.39
N THR A 2 95.74 16.30 -32.01
CA THR A 2 94.91 15.38 -32.74
C THR A 2 93.54 15.25 -31.96
N SER A 3 92.48 15.73 -32.61
CA SER A 3 91.10 15.60 -32.08
C SER A 3 90.52 14.25 -32.50
N LYS A 4 90.23 13.41 -31.56
CA LYS A 4 89.48 12.13 -31.74
C LYS A 4 87.99 12.41 -31.76
N ARG A 5 87.30 12.09 -32.86
CA ARG A 5 85.84 12.05 -32.94
C ARG A 5 85.37 10.72 -32.41
N VAL A 6 84.45 10.76 -31.39
CA VAL A 6 83.78 9.61 -30.87
C VAL A 6 82.43 9.49 -31.61
N ILE A 7 82.20 8.33 -32.24
CA ILE A 7 80.95 7.98 -32.92
C ILE A 7 80.12 7.21 -31.93
N PHE A 8 78.91 7.71 -31.58
CA PHE A 8 77.91 6.98 -30.84
C PHE A 8 76.95 6.23 -31.79
N PRO A 9 76.66 4.96 -31.56
CA PRO A 9 75.65 4.28 -32.35
C PRO A 9 74.24 4.57 -31.79
N ALA A 10 73.35 4.94 -32.71
CA ALA A 10 71.94 5.14 -32.43
C ALA A 10 71.23 3.78 -32.15
N LEU A 11 70.74 3.58 -30.91
CA LEU A 11 69.87 2.46 -30.56
C LEU A 11 68.46 2.79 -31.01
N LEU A 12 67.95 2.06 -31.99
CA LEU A 12 66.51 2.09 -32.35
C LEU A 12 65.68 1.32 -31.25
N LEU A 13 64.96 2.06 -30.46
CA LEU A 13 63.93 1.52 -29.57
C LEU A 13 62.64 1.31 -30.36
N LEU A 14 62.34 0.05 -30.68
CA LEU A 14 61.09 -0.36 -31.28
C LEU A 14 60.04 -0.44 -30.13
N ALA A 15 59.17 0.57 -29.96
CA ALA A 15 58.07 0.58 -29.01
C ALA A 15 56.92 -0.27 -29.56
N CYS A 16 56.75 -1.49 -29.08
CA CYS A 16 55.53 -2.31 -29.27
C CYS A 16 54.38 -1.71 -28.48
N LEU A 17 53.52 -0.93 -29.13
CA LEU A 17 52.23 -0.51 -28.60
C LEU A 17 51.29 -1.73 -28.60
N VAL A 18 51.18 -2.43 -27.46
CA VAL A 18 50.15 -3.43 -27.22
C VAL A 18 48.86 -2.66 -26.94
N PHE A 19 47.96 -2.59 -27.93
CA PHE A 19 46.56 -2.16 -27.69
C PHE A 19 45.85 -3.21 -26.87
N LEU A 20 45.79 -3.02 -25.56
CA LEU A 20 44.86 -3.71 -24.69
C LEU A 20 43.46 -3.14 -24.96
N SER A 21 42.71 -3.75 -25.86
CA SER A 21 41.28 -3.56 -25.99
C SER A 21 40.61 -4.09 -24.71
N LEU A 22 40.34 -3.20 -23.76
CA LEU A 22 39.46 -3.46 -22.62
C LEU A 22 38.06 -3.71 -23.18
N TRP A 23 37.72 -4.95 -23.40
CA TRP A 23 36.32 -5.36 -23.53
C TRP A 23 35.65 -5.11 -22.18
N SER A 24 34.99 -3.96 -22.05
CA SER A 24 34.00 -3.75 -20.97
C SER A 24 32.83 -4.65 -21.26
N ALA A 25 32.86 -5.87 -20.70
CA ALA A 25 31.65 -6.70 -20.62
C ALA A 25 30.58 -5.87 -19.89
N PRO A 26 29.36 -5.82 -20.40
CA PRO A 26 28.27 -5.15 -19.64
C PRO A 26 28.17 -5.83 -18.27
N LEU A 27 28.29 -5.03 -17.20
CA LEU A 27 27.97 -5.48 -15.85
C LEU A 27 26.47 -5.83 -15.85
N VAL A 28 26.17 -7.09 -16.10
CA VAL A 28 24.82 -7.62 -15.84
C VAL A 28 24.67 -7.49 -14.33
N ALA A 29 23.78 -6.60 -13.91
CA ALA A 29 23.47 -6.42 -12.50
C ALA A 29 23.05 -7.78 -11.95
N GLN A 30 23.90 -8.38 -11.12
CA GLN A 30 23.65 -9.69 -10.54
C GLN A 30 22.39 -9.59 -9.68
N ASN A 31 21.39 -10.44 -9.97
CA ASN A 31 20.16 -10.48 -9.18
C ASN A 31 20.50 -10.76 -7.71
N ASN A 32 20.19 -9.80 -6.82
CA ASN A 32 20.28 -10.04 -5.40
C ASN A 32 18.93 -10.61 -4.91
N ALA A 33 18.87 -11.93 -4.76
CA ALA A 33 17.66 -12.63 -4.35
C ALA A 33 17.15 -12.23 -2.96
N ASP A 34 18.00 -11.67 -2.11
CA ASP A 34 17.64 -11.24 -0.75
C ASP A 34 17.19 -9.78 -0.67
N ARG A 35 17.42 -9.01 -1.73
CA ARG A 35 17.01 -7.60 -1.77
C ARG A 35 15.51 -7.49 -1.97
N GLU A 36 14.81 -6.91 -0.98
CA GLU A 36 13.42 -6.53 -1.10
C GLU A 36 13.26 -5.39 -2.12
N GLU A 37 12.32 -5.54 -3.05
CA GLU A 37 12.01 -4.56 -4.09
C GLU A 37 10.65 -3.94 -3.82
N TRP A 38 10.63 -2.95 -2.93
CA TRP A 38 9.42 -2.20 -2.61
C TRP A 38 8.98 -1.34 -3.78
N ILE A 39 7.71 -1.43 -4.11
CA ILE A 39 7.03 -0.65 -5.15
C ILE A 39 6.40 0.57 -4.47
N PRO A 40 6.81 1.80 -4.78
CA PRO A 40 6.12 2.98 -4.29
C PRO A 40 4.75 3.06 -4.99
N LEU A 41 3.66 2.86 -4.25
CA LEU A 41 2.31 3.06 -4.77
C LEU A 41 1.98 4.55 -4.92
N PHE A 42 2.60 5.39 -4.10
CA PHE A 42 2.54 6.84 -4.21
C PHE A 42 3.91 7.40 -4.62
N ASN A 43 3.91 8.18 -5.70
CA ASN A 43 5.12 8.74 -6.32
C ASN A 43 5.58 10.07 -5.70
N GLY A 44 4.86 10.61 -4.70
CA GLY A 44 5.15 11.90 -4.06
C GLY A 44 4.75 13.14 -4.88
N LYS A 45 4.11 12.99 -6.05
CA LYS A 45 3.87 14.09 -6.99
C LYS A 45 2.40 14.27 -7.39
N ASP A 46 1.72 13.16 -7.71
CA ASP A 46 0.36 13.17 -8.24
C ASP A 46 -0.41 11.89 -7.89
N LEU A 47 -1.69 11.86 -8.25
CA LEU A 47 -2.60 10.73 -8.06
C LEU A 47 -2.92 9.99 -9.37
N ASN A 48 -2.07 10.08 -10.41
CA ASN A 48 -2.32 9.48 -11.72
C ASN A 48 -2.48 7.95 -11.69
N ASP A 49 -1.89 7.29 -10.69
CA ASP A 49 -1.99 5.85 -10.47
C ASP A 49 -3.15 5.47 -9.52
N TRP A 50 -4.03 6.41 -9.22
CA TRP A 50 -5.11 6.22 -8.26
C TRP A 50 -6.48 6.54 -8.85
N ILE A 51 -7.49 5.83 -8.39
CA ILE A 51 -8.90 5.99 -8.80
C ILE A 51 -9.68 6.45 -7.57
N ILE A 52 -10.33 7.61 -7.68
CA ILE A 52 -11.13 8.18 -6.60
C ILE A 52 -12.56 7.64 -6.70
N LYS A 53 -13.13 7.26 -5.57
CA LYS A 53 -14.56 6.99 -5.42
C LYS A 53 -15.06 7.60 -4.12
N ILE A 54 -15.96 8.55 -4.23
CA ILE A 54 -16.64 9.19 -3.11
C ILE A 54 -18.13 8.85 -3.22
N ARG A 55 -18.78 8.52 -2.09
CA ARG A 55 -20.20 8.25 -2.05
C ARG A 55 -20.99 9.42 -2.64
N ARG A 56 -22.02 9.13 -3.43
CA ARG A 56 -22.87 10.05 -4.20
C ARG A 56 -22.21 10.66 -5.44
N HIS A 57 -20.97 10.36 -5.73
CA HIS A 57 -20.21 10.87 -6.88
C HIS A 57 -19.80 9.74 -7.81
N GLU A 58 -19.62 10.07 -9.08
CA GLU A 58 -19.14 9.12 -10.07
C GLU A 58 -17.68 8.73 -9.81
N VAL A 59 -17.28 7.55 -10.31
CA VAL A 59 -15.89 7.10 -10.23
C VAL A 59 -14.97 8.08 -10.95
N GLY A 60 -13.92 8.52 -10.28
CA GLY A 60 -12.96 9.52 -10.77
C GLY A 60 -13.27 10.95 -10.35
N GLU A 61 -14.48 11.25 -9.87
CA GLU A 61 -14.83 12.57 -9.37
C GLU A 61 -14.19 12.80 -7.99
N ASN A 62 -13.38 13.84 -7.87
CA ASN A 62 -12.77 14.29 -6.63
C ASN A 62 -13.56 15.44 -6.00
N PHE A 63 -14.75 15.15 -5.50
CA PHE A 63 -15.63 16.15 -4.90
C PHE A 63 -14.90 16.91 -3.79
N GLY A 64 -15.07 18.23 -3.75
CA GLY A 64 -14.48 19.10 -2.75
C GLY A 64 -12.95 19.05 -2.69
N ASP A 65 -12.27 18.47 -3.70
CA ASP A 65 -10.82 18.28 -3.72
C ASP A 65 -10.35 17.48 -2.48
N THR A 66 -11.15 16.46 -2.14
CA THR A 66 -10.95 15.63 -0.93
C THR A 66 -9.59 14.98 -0.91
N PHE A 67 -9.18 14.37 -2.02
CA PHE A 67 -7.85 13.76 -2.16
C PHE A 67 -6.94 14.68 -2.96
N ARG A 68 -5.84 15.13 -2.37
CA ARG A 68 -4.89 16.02 -3.04
C ARG A 68 -3.46 15.67 -2.68
N VAL A 69 -2.52 16.15 -3.48
CA VAL A 69 -1.08 16.03 -3.18
C VAL A 69 -0.55 17.39 -2.79
N ASN A 70 0.09 17.46 -1.63
CA ASN A 70 0.79 18.64 -1.18
C ASN A 70 2.00 18.24 -0.34
N ASN A 71 3.13 18.93 -0.54
CA ASN A 71 4.39 18.67 0.17
C ASN A 71 4.85 17.20 0.12
N GLY A 72 4.66 16.52 -1.02
CA GLY A 72 5.05 15.13 -1.20
C GLY A 72 4.18 14.12 -0.44
N MET A 73 2.98 14.51 0.00
CA MET A 73 2.04 13.67 0.75
C MET A 73 0.68 13.61 0.06
N ILE A 74 0.00 12.47 0.14
CA ILE A 74 -1.43 12.41 -0.08
C ILE A 74 -2.10 13.03 1.14
N GLN A 75 -2.99 13.99 0.90
CA GLN A 75 -3.77 14.65 1.93
C GLN A 75 -5.25 14.42 1.70
N VAL A 76 -5.95 13.95 2.71
CA VAL A 76 -7.41 13.94 2.74
C VAL A 76 -7.89 15.18 3.46
N ARG A 77 -8.71 16.00 2.82
CA ARG A 77 -9.16 17.30 3.33
C ARG A 77 -10.64 17.53 3.09
N TYR A 78 -11.25 18.34 3.97
CA TYR A 78 -12.67 18.65 3.96
C TYR A 78 -12.94 20.17 4.06
N ASP A 79 -11.93 20.98 3.78
CA ASP A 79 -12.01 22.45 3.85
C ASP A 79 -13.00 23.08 2.85
N LYS A 80 -13.39 22.32 1.82
CA LYS A 80 -14.42 22.74 0.84
C LYS A 80 -15.80 22.13 1.10
N TYR A 81 -15.97 21.45 2.23
CA TYR A 81 -17.23 20.84 2.63
C TYR A 81 -18.02 21.80 3.53
N THR A 82 -19.28 22.06 3.20
CA THR A 82 -20.21 22.75 4.10
C THR A 82 -20.78 21.82 5.17
N ALA A 83 -20.94 20.53 4.83
CA ALA A 83 -21.27 19.44 5.71
C ALA A 83 -20.70 18.15 5.11
N PHE A 84 -20.34 17.18 5.95
CA PHE A 84 -19.78 15.89 5.51
C PHE A 84 -20.82 15.07 4.75
N ASP A 85 -22.03 15.02 5.25
CA ASP A 85 -23.22 14.41 4.61
C ASP A 85 -22.95 12.96 4.12
N ASP A 86 -22.24 12.18 4.95
CA ASP A 86 -21.84 10.79 4.68
C ASP A 86 -21.09 10.58 3.35
N GLN A 87 -20.36 11.56 2.90
CA GLN A 87 -19.56 11.49 1.69
C GLN A 87 -18.23 10.78 1.95
N PHE A 88 -18.34 9.50 2.37
CA PHE A 88 -17.19 8.61 2.55
C PHE A 88 -16.42 8.45 1.24
N GLY A 89 -15.11 8.63 1.28
CA GLY A 89 -14.26 8.61 0.11
C GLY A 89 -13.18 7.53 0.20
N HIS A 90 -12.82 6.97 -0.96
CA HIS A 90 -11.77 5.97 -1.07
C HIS A 90 -10.89 6.28 -2.27
N LEU A 91 -9.58 6.20 -2.06
CA LEU A 91 -8.55 6.40 -3.07
C LEU A 91 -7.91 5.06 -3.38
N PHE A 92 -8.30 4.43 -4.50
CA PHE A 92 -7.90 3.09 -4.91
C PHE A 92 -6.64 3.13 -5.75
N TYR A 93 -5.67 2.25 -5.44
CA TYR A 93 -4.57 2.02 -6.36
C TYR A 93 -5.06 1.31 -7.63
N LYS A 94 -4.46 1.63 -8.78
CA LYS A 94 -4.96 1.28 -10.14
C LYS A 94 -5.10 -0.21 -10.45
N GLN A 95 -4.45 -1.10 -9.66
CA GLN A 95 -4.44 -2.55 -9.92
C GLN A 95 -4.60 -3.38 -8.65
N PRO A 96 -5.15 -4.61 -8.75
CA PRO A 96 -5.28 -5.52 -7.62
C PRO A 96 -3.96 -6.24 -7.29
N PHE A 97 -3.90 -6.78 -6.05
CA PHE A 97 -2.83 -7.65 -5.55
C PHE A 97 -3.41 -8.80 -4.73
N SER A 98 -2.67 -9.91 -4.64
CA SER A 98 -3.07 -11.09 -3.87
C SER A 98 -2.17 -11.36 -2.66
N HIS A 99 -0.86 -11.40 -2.86
CA HIS A 99 0.14 -11.69 -1.83
C HIS A 99 1.12 -10.52 -1.76
N TYR A 100 1.11 -9.80 -0.63
CA TYR A 100 1.91 -8.58 -0.51
C TYR A 100 2.15 -8.19 0.95
N ARG A 101 3.17 -7.34 1.17
CA ARG A 101 3.30 -6.53 2.38
C ARG A 101 3.06 -5.07 2.00
N LEU A 102 2.01 -4.48 2.54
CA LEU A 102 1.68 -3.06 2.39
C LEU A 102 2.29 -2.30 3.56
N ARG A 103 2.86 -1.12 3.29
CA ARG A 103 3.29 -0.16 4.32
C ARG A 103 2.67 1.18 4.05
N VAL A 104 2.04 1.76 5.06
CA VAL A 104 1.42 3.08 5.06
C VAL A 104 1.94 3.87 6.25
N GLU A 105 2.47 5.07 6.01
CA GLU A 105 2.77 6.01 7.08
C GLU A 105 1.72 7.11 7.09
N TYR A 106 0.96 7.21 8.17
CA TYR A 106 -0.17 8.14 8.29
C TYR A 106 -0.12 8.97 9.56
N ARG A 107 -0.81 10.11 9.56
CA ARG A 107 -1.15 10.90 10.75
C ARG A 107 -2.48 11.60 10.57
N PHE A 108 -3.22 11.76 11.65
CA PHE A 108 -4.40 12.62 11.68
C PHE A 108 -3.97 14.07 11.96
N VAL A 109 -4.67 15.03 11.35
CA VAL A 109 -4.39 16.46 11.51
C VAL A 109 -5.71 17.25 11.53
N GLY A 110 -5.70 18.43 12.16
CA GLY A 110 -6.83 19.34 12.13
C GLY A 110 -8.09 18.81 12.78
N GLU A 111 -9.24 19.34 12.35
CA GLU A 111 -10.55 19.06 12.90
C GLU A 111 -11.42 18.26 11.93
N GLN A 112 -12.35 17.49 12.47
CA GLN A 112 -13.30 16.70 11.68
C GLN A 112 -14.24 17.61 10.88
N ALA A 113 -14.66 17.16 9.70
CA ALA A 113 -15.61 17.86 8.85
C ALA A 113 -16.94 18.15 9.59
N PRO A 114 -17.58 19.31 9.37
CA PRO A 114 -18.85 19.64 10.01
C PRO A 114 -19.94 18.61 9.70
N GLY A 115 -20.77 18.27 10.70
CA GLY A 115 -21.90 17.35 10.54
C GLY A 115 -21.50 15.87 10.37
N ALA A 116 -20.22 15.54 10.53
CA ALA A 116 -19.76 14.16 10.48
C ALA A 116 -20.13 13.37 11.75
N PRO A 117 -20.32 12.04 11.64
CA PRO A 117 -20.63 11.23 12.81
C PRO A 117 -19.43 11.16 13.77
N THR A 118 -19.72 11.17 15.07
CA THR A 118 -18.67 11.21 16.12
C THR A 118 -17.76 9.96 16.12
N TRP A 119 -18.26 8.81 15.71
CA TRP A 119 -17.46 7.59 15.61
C TRP A 119 -16.38 7.69 14.52
N ALA A 120 -16.55 8.55 13.52
CA ALA A 120 -15.59 8.79 12.45
C ALA A 120 -14.52 9.83 12.81
N THR A 121 -14.50 10.36 14.05
CA THR A 121 -13.44 11.26 14.52
C THR A 121 -12.11 10.52 14.55
N ARG A 122 -11.07 11.08 13.88
CA ARG A 122 -9.72 10.49 13.74
C ARG A 122 -9.81 9.01 13.33
N ASN A 123 -10.59 8.76 12.27
CA ASN A 123 -10.83 7.46 11.66
C ASN A 123 -10.49 7.51 10.17
N SER A 124 -9.82 6.48 9.70
CA SER A 124 -9.38 6.23 8.34
C SER A 124 -8.99 4.77 8.22
N GLY A 125 -8.48 4.32 7.07
CA GLY A 125 -8.02 2.95 6.91
C GLY A 125 -7.36 2.68 5.57
N ALA A 126 -6.85 1.45 5.44
CA ALA A 126 -6.50 0.87 4.16
C ALA A 126 -7.43 -0.31 3.86
N MET A 127 -8.13 -0.25 2.73
CA MET A 127 -8.98 -1.33 2.27
C MET A 127 -8.14 -2.38 1.59
N LEU A 128 -8.16 -3.63 2.09
CA LEU A 128 -7.43 -4.77 1.56
C LEU A 128 -8.41 -5.69 0.83
N HIS A 129 -7.95 -6.34 -0.25
CA HIS A 129 -8.81 -7.20 -1.08
C HIS A 129 -10.13 -6.55 -1.48
N SER A 130 -10.09 -5.25 -1.73
CA SER A 130 -11.27 -4.47 -2.03
C SER A 130 -11.83 -4.80 -3.42
N GLN A 131 -13.16 -4.68 -3.56
CA GLN A 131 -13.80 -4.71 -4.86
C GLN A 131 -13.22 -3.64 -5.81
N ASP A 132 -13.37 -3.86 -7.11
CA ASP A 132 -13.04 -2.87 -8.13
C ASP A 132 -13.91 -1.60 -7.94
N PRO A 133 -13.32 -0.40 -7.78
CA PRO A 133 -14.08 0.84 -7.62
C PRO A 133 -15.09 1.10 -8.74
N ARG A 134 -14.82 0.61 -9.95
CA ARG A 134 -15.71 0.74 -11.10
C ARG A 134 -17.01 -0.06 -10.96
N THR A 135 -17.07 -1.00 -10.02
CA THR A 135 -18.27 -1.77 -9.70
C THR A 135 -19.11 -1.16 -8.58
N MET A 136 -18.63 -0.07 -7.96
CA MET A 136 -19.33 0.63 -6.89
C MET A 136 -20.36 1.61 -7.46
N PRO A 137 -21.67 1.41 -7.22
CA PRO A 137 -22.68 2.43 -7.54
C PRO A 137 -22.41 3.76 -6.83
N ALA A 138 -22.96 4.86 -7.35
CA ALA A 138 -22.79 6.18 -6.75
C ALA A 138 -23.19 6.22 -5.26
N GLY A 139 -24.26 5.52 -4.87
CA GLY A 139 -24.80 5.50 -3.52
C GLY A 139 -24.08 4.56 -2.54
N GLN A 140 -23.15 3.72 -3.01
CA GLN A 140 -22.40 2.81 -2.13
C GLN A 140 -21.50 3.58 -1.17
N ASP A 141 -21.57 3.26 0.13
CA ASP A 141 -20.80 3.94 1.18
C ASP A 141 -19.36 3.43 1.29
N PHE A 142 -19.18 2.14 1.54
CA PHE A 142 -17.86 1.50 1.66
C PHE A 142 -17.66 0.44 0.59
N PRO A 143 -16.42 0.20 0.13
CA PRO A 143 -16.15 -0.94 -0.73
C PRO A 143 -16.31 -2.26 0.04
N ILE A 144 -16.79 -3.31 -0.63
CA ILE A 144 -16.70 -4.68 -0.09
C ILE A 144 -15.21 -5.02 0.01
N SER A 145 -14.68 -5.14 1.25
CA SER A 145 -13.25 -5.24 1.52
C SER A 145 -12.98 -5.73 2.95
N ILE A 146 -11.73 -5.98 3.27
CA ILE A 146 -11.25 -6.00 4.64
C ILE A 146 -10.59 -4.65 4.92
N GLU A 147 -11.03 -3.99 5.98
CA GLU A 147 -10.45 -2.71 6.39
C GLU A 147 -9.37 -2.92 7.45
N PHE A 148 -8.18 -2.48 7.15
CA PHE A 148 -7.10 -2.23 8.09
C PHE A 148 -7.34 -0.83 8.68
N GLN A 149 -8.13 -0.76 9.75
CA GLN A 149 -8.62 0.50 10.31
C GLN A 149 -7.51 1.28 11.02
N PHE A 150 -7.42 2.57 10.74
CA PHE A 150 -6.52 3.50 11.40
C PHE A 150 -7.33 4.43 12.34
N LEU A 151 -7.03 4.39 13.63
CA LEU A 151 -7.63 5.27 14.61
C LEU A 151 -6.57 6.15 15.29
N GLY A 152 -6.89 7.41 15.50
CA GLY A 152 -6.12 8.30 16.37
C GLY A 152 -6.76 8.41 17.75
N GLY A 153 -5.96 8.50 18.79
CA GLY A 153 -6.43 8.76 20.15
C GLY A 153 -7.16 10.09 20.26
N LEU A 154 -8.14 10.17 21.15
CA LEU A 154 -8.99 11.35 21.37
C LEU A 154 -8.48 12.23 22.51
N SER A 155 -7.32 11.93 23.08
CA SER A 155 -6.70 12.67 24.20
C SER A 155 -7.60 12.81 25.43
N ASN A 156 -8.51 11.87 25.62
CA ASN A 156 -9.49 11.83 26.72
C ASN A 156 -9.14 10.80 27.81
N GLY A 157 -7.94 10.23 27.76
CA GLY A 157 -7.46 9.21 28.69
C GLY A 157 -7.96 7.78 28.41
N MET A 158 -8.82 7.59 27.41
CA MET A 158 -9.34 6.27 27.05
C MET A 158 -8.45 5.59 26.00
N ALA A 159 -8.31 4.27 26.12
CA ALA A 159 -7.63 3.46 25.11
C ALA A 159 -8.44 3.45 23.80
N ARG A 160 -7.74 3.64 22.68
CA ARG A 160 -8.30 3.55 21.33
C ARG A 160 -7.24 2.96 20.41
N THR A 161 -7.32 1.65 20.21
CA THR A 161 -6.35 0.90 19.42
C THR A 161 -6.45 1.25 17.94
N THR A 162 -5.34 1.18 17.22
CA THR A 162 -5.28 1.32 15.76
C THR A 162 -4.78 0.02 15.13
N GLY A 163 -4.98 -0.13 13.81
CA GLY A 163 -4.67 -1.40 13.18
C GLY A 163 -5.72 -2.46 13.43
N ASN A 164 -6.92 -2.08 13.81
CA ASN A 164 -8.05 -2.97 13.98
C ASN A 164 -8.43 -3.62 12.64
N MET A 165 -9.14 -4.75 12.69
CA MET A 165 -9.79 -5.33 11.52
C MET A 165 -11.26 -4.94 11.52
N CYS A 166 -11.73 -4.31 10.43
CA CYS A 166 -13.16 -4.16 10.17
C CYS A 166 -13.53 -4.82 8.84
N SER A 167 -14.80 -5.19 8.68
CA SER A 167 -15.26 -6.07 7.60
C SER A 167 -16.47 -5.50 6.85
N PRO A 168 -16.33 -4.35 6.13
CA PRO A 168 -17.44 -3.83 5.34
C PRO A 168 -17.80 -4.81 4.21
N GLY A 169 -19.03 -5.36 4.29
CA GLY A 169 -19.54 -6.35 3.32
C GLY A 169 -18.78 -7.68 3.27
N THR A 170 -18.05 -8.02 4.33
CA THR A 170 -17.21 -9.22 4.41
C THR A 170 -17.32 -9.91 5.75
N ASN A 171 -16.82 -11.14 5.83
CA ASN A 171 -16.57 -11.90 7.05
C ASN A 171 -15.15 -12.43 7.05
N ILE A 172 -14.64 -12.82 8.21
CA ILE A 172 -13.32 -13.44 8.37
C ILE A 172 -13.40 -14.65 9.29
N VAL A 173 -12.32 -15.44 9.30
CA VAL A 173 -12.07 -16.45 10.35
C VAL A 173 -11.11 -15.84 11.37
N TYR A 174 -11.59 -15.70 12.60
CA TYR A 174 -10.82 -15.21 13.74
C TYR A 174 -10.90 -16.24 14.87
N ASP A 175 -9.75 -16.56 15.50
CA ASP A 175 -9.63 -17.63 16.50
C ASP A 175 -10.25 -18.97 16.04
N GLY A 176 -10.04 -19.30 14.75
CA GLY A 176 -10.55 -20.54 14.15
C GLY A 176 -12.04 -20.59 13.86
N LYS A 177 -12.78 -19.48 14.03
CA LYS A 177 -14.22 -19.40 13.82
C LYS A 177 -14.58 -18.31 12.81
N LEU A 178 -15.50 -18.60 11.90
CA LEU A 178 -16.12 -17.59 11.07
C LEU A 178 -16.84 -16.58 11.96
N THR A 179 -16.50 -15.30 11.81
CA THR A 179 -17.13 -14.22 12.56
C THR A 179 -17.76 -13.20 11.62
N THR A 180 -18.92 -12.69 12.04
CA THR A 180 -19.67 -11.61 11.41
C THR A 180 -19.54 -10.30 12.21
N GLN A 181 -18.71 -10.29 13.26
CA GLN A 181 -18.43 -9.08 14.02
C GLN A 181 -17.74 -8.06 13.11
N HIS A 182 -18.34 -6.88 12.97
CA HIS A 182 -17.89 -5.88 12.01
C HIS A 182 -16.46 -5.41 12.29
N CYS A 183 -16.14 -5.08 13.54
CA CYS A 183 -14.78 -4.66 13.89
C CYS A 183 -14.24 -5.48 15.07
N ILE A 184 -12.98 -5.89 14.98
CA ILE A 184 -12.22 -6.54 16.05
C ILE A 184 -11.03 -5.65 16.39
N ASN A 185 -10.93 -5.25 17.65
CA ASN A 185 -9.84 -4.41 18.13
C ASN A 185 -8.52 -5.15 18.10
N SER A 186 -7.49 -4.46 17.68
CA SER A 186 -6.09 -4.89 17.76
C SER A 186 -5.54 -4.76 19.20
N THR A 187 -4.30 -5.17 19.39
CA THR A 187 -3.57 -5.00 20.65
C THR A 187 -2.60 -3.83 20.62
N SER A 188 -2.80 -2.86 19.71
CA SER A 188 -1.89 -1.71 19.59
C SER A 188 -2.03 -0.72 20.73
N ASP A 189 -1.02 0.12 20.87
CA ASP A 189 -1.08 1.32 21.71
C ASP A 189 -2.05 2.36 21.10
N THR A 190 -2.42 3.36 21.92
CA THR A 190 -3.19 4.54 21.50
C THR A 190 -2.26 5.68 21.11
N PHE A 191 -2.42 6.22 19.91
CA PHE A 191 -1.60 7.32 19.38
C PHE A 191 -2.38 8.64 19.40
N ASN A 192 -2.06 9.51 20.37
CA ASN A 192 -2.70 10.80 20.50
C ASN A 192 -1.96 11.91 19.72
N GLY A 193 -2.68 12.96 19.35
CA GLY A 193 -2.12 14.10 18.60
C GLY A 193 -1.76 13.76 17.17
N ASP A 194 -0.94 14.58 16.54
CA ASP A 194 -0.62 14.53 15.12
C ASP A 194 0.67 13.75 14.82
N GLN A 195 0.90 12.66 15.55
CA GLN A 195 2.10 11.86 15.38
C GLN A 195 2.00 10.91 14.18
N TRP A 196 3.13 10.64 13.54
CA TRP A 196 3.22 9.65 12.48
C TRP A 196 3.18 8.23 13.03
N VAL A 197 2.37 7.39 12.40
CA VAL A 197 2.23 5.96 12.70
C VAL A 197 2.57 5.15 11.46
N VAL A 198 3.37 4.10 11.63
CA VAL A 198 3.69 3.13 10.57
C VAL A 198 2.74 1.95 10.70
N ALA A 199 1.88 1.77 9.72
CA ALA A 199 0.95 0.66 9.62
C ALA A 199 1.41 -0.29 8.49
N GLU A 200 1.50 -1.59 8.78
CA GLU A 200 1.85 -2.60 7.78
C GLU A 200 0.85 -3.74 7.80
N ALA A 201 0.47 -4.23 6.61
CA ALA A 201 -0.33 -5.43 6.46
C ALA A 201 0.44 -6.46 5.64
N ILE A 202 0.58 -7.69 6.16
CA ILE A 202 1.05 -8.84 5.40
C ILE A 202 -0.18 -9.63 4.99
N VAL A 203 -0.43 -9.71 3.69
CA VAL A 203 -1.60 -10.35 3.09
C VAL A 203 -1.14 -11.53 2.24
N LEU A 204 -1.60 -12.72 2.59
CA LEU A 204 -1.26 -13.98 1.93
C LEU A 204 -2.52 -14.60 1.30
N GLY A 205 -3.10 -13.90 0.31
CA GLY A 205 -4.37 -14.27 -0.29
C GLY A 205 -5.48 -14.41 0.75
N ASP A 206 -6.24 -15.50 0.71
CA ASP A 206 -7.26 -15.84 1.69
C ASP A 206 -6.73 -16.62 2.91
N LYS A 207 -5.43 -16.97 2.91
CA LYS A 207 -4.86 -17.85 3.94
C LYS A 207 -4.57 -17.14 5.25
N LYS A 208 -4.02 -15.92 5.18
CA LYS A 208 -3.64 -15.17 6.39
C LYS A 208 -3.48 -13.69 6.07
N ILE A 209 -3.98 -12.86 7.00
CA ILE A 209 -3.70 -11.43 7.04
C ILE A 209 -3.18 -11.09 8.43
N THR A 210 -2.07 -10.34 8.48
CA THR A 210 -1.43 -9.88 9.71
C THR A 210 -1.32 -8.37 9.67
N HIS A 211 -1.80 -7.67 10.69
CA HIS A 211 -1.58 -6.24 10.85
C HIS A 211 -0.44 -5.98 11.84
N LEU A 212 0.41 -5.02 11.48
CA LEU A 212 1.50 -4.55 12.33
C LEU A 212 1.40 -3.03 12.49
N ILE A 213 1.66 -2.55 13.71
CA ILE A 213 1.77 -1.12 14.01
C ILE A 213 3.15 -0.86 14.59
N ASN A 214 3.90 0.06 13.98
CA ASN A 214 5.30 0.37 14.33
C ASN A 214 6.16 -0.91 14.46
N GLY A 215 5.97 -1.86 13.53
CA GLY A 215 6.72 -3.11 13.46
C GLY A 215 6.26 -4.21 14.42
N LYS A 216 5.25 -3.98 15.28
CA LYS A 216 4.69 -5.00 16.19
C LYS A 216 3.42 -5.59 15.59
N THR A 217 3.32 -6.91 15.52
CA THR A 217 2.06 -7.61 15.18
C THR A 217 0.99 -7.28 16.22
N VAL A 218 -0.18 -6.83 15.76
CA VAL A 218 -1.28 -6.38 16.63
C VAL A 218 -2.58 -7.18 16.45
N ILE A 219 -2.76 -7.84 15.30
CA ILE A 219 -3.87 -8.78 15.06
C ILE A 219 -3.55 -9.68 13.86
N GLU A 220 -4.05 -10.90 13.88
CA GLU A 220 -3.97 -11.87 12.79
C GLU A 220 -5.32 -12.55 12.59
N TYR A 221 -5.65 -12.85 11.34
CA TYR A 221 -6.89 -13.54 10.95
C TYR A 221 -6.73 -14.19 9.58
N SER A 222 -7.76 -14.95 9.13
CA SER A 222 -7.72 -15.69 7.88
C SER A 222 -9.10 -15.76 7.22
N GLY A 223 -9.18 -16.40 6.05
CA GLY A 223 -10.42 -16.70 5.35
C GLY A 223 -11.30 -15.50 5.06
N PRO A 224 -10.76 -14.35 4.59
CA PRO A 224 -11.58 -13.22 4.22
C PRO A 224 -12.53 -13.64 3.10
N GLN A 225 -13.81 -13.36 3.25
CA GLN A 225 -14.84 -13.72 2.30
C GLN A 225 -15.93 -12.67 2.23
N VAL A 226 -16.57 -12.54 1.08
CA VAL A 226 -17.76 -11.70 0.95
C VAL A 226 -18.84 -12.20 1.90
N GLY A 227 -19.53 -11.29 2.59
CA GLY A 227 -20.56 -11.64 3.56
C GLY A 227 -20.85 -10.48 4.51
N GLY A 228 -21.60 -10.75 5.57
CA GLY A 228 -21.88 -9.75 6.57
C GLY A 228 -22.71 -8.55 6.09
N GLY A 229 -22.84 -7.58 6.97
CA GLY A 229 -23.51 -6.31 6.76
C GLY A 229 -22.51 -5.15 6.59
N SER A 230 -22.86 -3.98 7.14
CA SER A 230 -22.00 -2.80 7.22
C SER A 230 -21.50 -2.25 5.86
N VAL A 231 -22.29 -2.47 4.81
CA VAL A 231 -22.14 -1.84 3.49
C VAL A 231 -23.54 -1.59 2.92
N SER A 232 -23.80 -0.39 2.45
CA SER A 232 -25.09 -0.02 1.84
C SER A 232 -24.91 0.46 0.40
N GLY A 233 -25.98 0.39 -0.40
CA GLY A 233 -25.98 0.85 -1.78
C GLY A 233 -25.11 0.01 -2.74
N HIS A 234 -24.66 -1.17 -2.34
CA HIS A 234 -23.80 -2.04 -3.14
C HIS A 234 -24.52 -2.67 -4.34
N ASN A 235 -23.75 -3.06 -5.34
CA ASN A 235 -24.26 -3.85 -6.46
C ASN A 235 -24.43 -5.32 -6.01
N PRO A 236 -25.66 -5.89 -6.04
CA PRO A 236 -25.89 -7.28 -5.64
C PRO A 236 -25.09 -8.32 -6.41
N ALA A 237 -24.74 -8.02 -7.67
CA ALA A 237 -23.93 -8.94 -8.49
C ALA A 237 -22.49 -9.10 -7.97
N VAL A 238 -21.98 -8.10 -7.23
CA VAL A 238 -20.64 -8.13 -6.63
C VAL A 238 -20.67 -8.77 -5.25
N LYS A 239 -21.76 -8.57 -4.48
CA LYS A 239 -21.90 -9.12 -3.14
C LYS A 239 -22.40 -10.57 -3.16
N GLN A 240 -21.47 -11.48 -3.46
CA GLN A 240 -21.73 -12.92 -3.50
C GLN A 240 -21.23 -13.54 -2.18
N ASP A 241 -22.10 -13.66 -1.20
CA ASP A 241 -21.77 -14.15 0.15
C ASP A 241 -21.13 -15.55 0.12
N GLY A 242 -20.03 -15.73 0.88
CA GLY A 242 -19.23 -16.94 0.93
C GLY A 242 -18.10 -16.99 -0.11
N LYS A 243 -18.03 -16.07 -1.08
CA LYS A 243 -16.91 -16.00 -2.02
C LYS A 243 -15.65 -15.56 -1.29
N LEU A 244 -14.62 -16.39 -1.30
CA LEU A 244 -13.31 -16.05 -0.73
C LEU A 244 -12.67 -14.87 -1.47
N LEU A 245 -12.02 -14.00 -0.72
CA LEU A 245 -11.24 -12.87 -1.24
C LEU A 245 -9.77 -13.28 -1.32
N THR A 246 -9.35 -13.76 -2.47
CA THR A 246 -7.97 -14.21 -2.72
C THR A 246 -7.07 -13.10 -3.26
N GLU A 247 -7.69 -12.05 -3.82
CA GLU A 247 -7.04 -10.85 -4.36
C GLU A 247 -8.03 -9.68 -4.39
N GLY A 248 -7.55 -8.47 -4.58
CA GLY A 248 -8.38 -7.29 -4.74
C GLY A 248 -7.57 -6.00 -4.75
N PHE A 249 -8.29 -4.90 -4.89
CA PHE A 249 -7.69 -3.57 -4.89
C PHE A 249 -7.28 -3.16 -3.47
N ILE A 250 -6.37 -2.19 -3.40
CA ILE A 250 -5.99 -1.50 -2.16
C ILE A 250 -6.51 -0.08 -2.25
N ALA A 251 -7.18 0.40 -1.20
CA ALA A 251 -7.60 1.80 -1.15
C ALA A 251 -7.24 2.45 0.18
N LEU A 252 -7.00 3.76 0.16
CA LEU A 252 -6.89 4.60 1.35
C LEU A 252 -8.24 5.28 1.59
N GLN A 253 -8.67 5.33 2.85
CA GLN A 253 -10.00 5.83 3.20
C GLN A 253 -9.97 7.29 3.65
N GLY A 254 -10.95 8.06 3.22
CA GLY A 254 -11.33 9.37 3.75
C GLY A 254 -12.69 9.28 4.45
N GLU A 255 -12.71 9.43 5.77
CA GLU A 255 -13.88 9.15 6.60
C GLU A 255 -14.27 10.35 7.48
N SER A 256 -14.16 11.56 6.96
CA SER A 256 -14.51 12.85 7.56
C SER A 256 -13.43 13.56 8.39
N HIS A 257 -12.43 12.88 8.91
CA HIS A 257 -11.32 13.53 9.63
C HIS A 257 -10.11 13.67 8.70
N PRO A 258 -9.47 14.85 8.62
CA PRO A 258 -8.28 15.04 7.80
C PRO A 258 -7.14 14.10 8.19
N VAL A 259 -6.52 13.48 7.20
CA VAL A 259 -5.39 12.57 7.37
C VAL A 259 -4.34 12.83 6.30
N ASP A 260 -3.07 12.71 6.67
CA ASP A 260 -1.92 12.76 5.76
C ASP A 260 -1.34 11.36 5.61
N PHE A 261 -0.95 11.00 4.37
CA PHE A 261 -0.16 9.81 4.08
C PHE A 261 1.14 10.25 3.39
N ARG A 262 2.29 10.02 4.01
CA ARG A 262 3.59 10.42 3.44
C ARG A 262 4.31 9.29 2.72
N LYS A 263 3.95 8.03 3.03
CA LYS A 263 4.50 6.84 2.39
C LYS A 263 3.39 5.82 2.18
N VAL A 264 3.28 5.32 0.96
CA VAL A 264 2.44 4.17 0.61
C VAL A 264 3.26 3.31 -0.34
N GLU A 265 3.73 2.17 0.13
CA GLU A 265 4.58 1.26 -0.64
C GLU A 265 4.18 -0.20 -0.42
N LEU A 266 4.48 -1.05 -1.39
CA LEU A 266 4.10 -2.45 -1.40
C LEU A 266 5.30 -3.32 -1.79
N LEU A 267 5.54 -4.38 -1.04
CA LEU A 267 6.40 -5.48 -1.43
C LEU A 267 5.51 -6.61 -1.97
N ASN A 268 5.61 -6.87 -3.29
CA ASN A 268 4.87 -7.97 -3.88
C ASN A 268 5.51 -9.30 -3.48
N LEU A 269 4.71 -10.18 -2.89
CA LEU A 269 5.16 -11.50 -2.41
C LEU A 269 4.79 -12.63 -3.39
N LYS A 270 4.21 -12.31 -4.55
CA LYS A 270 3.93 -13.23 -5.66
C LYS A 270 4.91 -12.99 -6.79
N GLY A 271 5.60 -14.03 -7.26
CA GLY A 271 6.58 -13.90 -8.32
C GLY A 271 7.27 -15.17 -8.71
N CYS A 272 8.35 -15.07 -9.50
CA CYS A 272 9.14 -16.20 -9.96
C CYS A 272 9.89 -16.86 -8.80
N MET A 273 9.51 -18.10 -8.47
CA MET A 273 10.16 -18.90 -7.42
C MET A 273 11.18 -19.90 -7.96
N ASN A 274 11.54 -19.85 -9.26
CA ASN A 274 12.60 -20.66 -9.84
C ASN A 274 13.97 -20.05 -9.52
N PRO A 275 14.85 -20.71 -8.74
CA PRO A 275 16.16 -20.16 -8.34
C PRO A 275 17.10 -19.89 -9.54
N ALA A 276 16.87 -20.53 -10.69
CA ALA A 276 17.66 -20.32 -11.92
C ALA A 276 17.24 -19.07 -12.70
N ALA A 277 16.10 -18.46 -12.38
CA ALA A 277 15.60 -17.28 -13.08
C ALA A 277 16.31 -16.00 -12.60
N SER A 278 16.56 -15.06 -13.52
CA SER A 278 17.26 -13.81 -13.23
C SER A 278 16.48 -12.89 -12.28
N ASN A 279 15.18 -13.05 -12.17
CA ASN A 279 14.29 -12.28 -11.31
C ASN A 279 13.74 -13.07 -10.10
N TYR A 280 14.39 -14.20 -9.76
CA TYR A 280 14.07 -14.95 -8.53
C TYR A 280 14.30 -14.09 -7.29
N LYS A 281 13.36 -14.15 -6.33
CA LYS A 281 13.50 -13.54 -4.99
C LYS A 281 13.13 -14.54 -3.90
N ARG A 282 13.90 -14.57 -2.82
CA ARG A 282 13.65 -15.49 -1.70
C ARG A 282 12.42 -15.13 -0.86
N TYR A 283 11.97 -13.88 -0.93
CA TYR A 283 10.79 -13.41 -0.20
C TYR A 283 9.46 -13.72 -0.90
N TYR A 284 9.47 -14.23 -2.13
CA TYR A 284 8.23 -14.70 -2.76
C TYR A 284 7.68 -15.91 -2.03
N VAL A 285 6.38 -15.90 -1.76
CA VAL A 285 5.64 -16.97 -1.06
C VAL A 285 4.55 -17.58 -1.92
N GLU A 286 4.19 -16.91 -3.00
CA GLU A 286 3.21 -17.37 -3.97
C GLU A 286 3.85 -17.42 -5.37
N PRO A 287 3.85 -18.60 -6.04
CA PRO A 287 4.48 -18.74 -7.34
C PRO A 287 3.71 -18.02 -8.45
N ASP A 288 4.47 -17.37 -9.32
CA ASP A 288 4.02 -16.89 -10.63
C ASP A 288 5.02 -17.34 -11.70
N PRO A 289 4.87 -18.56 -12.22
CA PRO A 289 5.80 -19.11 -13.23
C PRO A 289 5.87 -18.27 -14.50
N ALA A 290 4.77 -17.59 -14.87
CA ALA A 290 4.72 -16.74 -16.07
C ALA A 290 5.59 -15.49 -15.94
N SER A 291 5.92 -15.06 -14.73
CA SER A 291 6.79 -13.91 -14.48
C SER A 291 8.29 -14.23 -14.59
N CYS A 292 8.70 -15.51 -14.68
CA CYS A 292 10.11 -15.91 -14.72
C CYS A 292 10.82 -15.41 -15.98
N LYS A 293 12.05 -14.87 -15.82
CA LYS A 293 12.90 -14.30 -16.89
C LYS A 293 14.20 -15.05 -16.98
#